data_e6d4faca66fa66237dbfbbaa2548eb31
#
_entry.id   e6d4faca66fa66237dbfbbaa2548eb31
#
_cell.length_a   1.000
_cell.length_b   1.000
_cell.length_c   1.000
_cell.angle_alpha   90.00
_cell.angle_beta   90.00
_cell.angle_gamma   90.00
#
_symmetry.space_group_name_H-M   'P 1'
#
loop_
_entity.id
_entity.type
_entity.pdbx_description
1 polymer ?
#
loop_
_entity_poly.entity_id
_entity_poly.type
_entity_poly.pdbx_seq_one_letter_code
_entity_poly.pdbx_strand_id
1 'polypeptide(L)'
;SNKGERAYDIYSRLLKERIIFLVGPIDDNVASLVTAQLLFLESEDPKKEINLYINSPGGLVTAGLGIYDTMQYIKPDVSTLCIGQAASMGSFLLTAGKKGKRFSLPNSRIMVHQPSAGFQGQVTDIEIHANEVLALKKRLNEIYSKHTGKSFNDIKTALERDNFMTPEVAKDFGLIDEVVENRT
;
A
#
# COMPACT_ATOMS: atom_id res chain seq x y z
N SER A 1 -15.42 -13.72 23.28
CA SER A 1 -16.21 -14.64 22.45
C SER A 1 -15.28 -15.47 21.57
N ASN A 2 -15.53 -16.76 21.50
CA ASN A 2 -14.69 -17.75 20.79
C ASN A 2 -14.40 -17.44 19.29
N LYS A 3 -15.20 -16.61 18.64
CA LYS A 3 -14.99 -16.26 17.21
C LYS A 3 -13.89 -15.21 17.02
N GLY A 4 -13.77 -14.22 17.91
CA GLY A 4 -12.73 -13.22 17.84
C GLY A 4 -11.34 -13.79 18.18
N GLU A 5 -11.28 -14.66 19.16
CA GLU A 5 -10.05 -15.35 19.56
C GLU A 5 -9.51 -16.27 18.46
N ARG A 6 -10.40 -16.97 17.74
CA ARG A 6 -10.00 -17.83 16.62
C ARG A 6 -9.49 -17.05 15.42
N ALA A 7 -10.10 -15.90 15.09
CA ALA A 7 -9.62 -15.04 14.02
C ALA A 7 -8.23 -14.46 14.35
N TYR A 8 -8.03 -14.00 15.59
CA TYR A 8 -6.73 -13.52 16.06
C TYR A 8 -5.66 -14.59 15.98
N ASP A 9 -5.99 -15.85 16.37
CA ASP A 9 -5.06 -16.98 16.33
C ASP A 9 -4.62 -17.31 14.89
N ILE A 10 -5.52 -17.26 13.90
CA ILE A 10 -5.19 -17.48 12.49
C ILE A 10 -4.19 -16.43 12.00
N TYR A 11 -4.41 -15.14 12.24
CA TYR A 11 -3.50 -14.07 11.82
C TYR A 11 -2.15 -14.17 12.54
N SER A 12 -2.15 -14.49 13.82
CA SER A 12 -0.92 -14.72 14.60
C SER A 12 -0.12 -15.90 14.05
N ARG A 13 -0.80 -16.96 13.64
CA ARG A 13 -0.17 -18.15 13.05
C ARG A 13 0.45 -17.83 11.68
N LEU A 14 -0.26 -17.09 10.84
CA LEU A 14 0.26 -16.66 9.54
C LEU A 14 1.40 -15.65 9.68
N LEU A 15 1.40 -14.85 10.73
CA LEU A 15 2.53 -13.97 11.05
C LEU A 15 3.83 -14.77 11.27
N LYS A 16 3.77 -15.95 11.88
CA LYS A 16 4.93 -16.84 12.01
C LYS A 16 5.48 -17.30 10.67
N GLU A 17 4.63 -17.39 9.66
CA GLU A 17 5.00 -17.65 8.26
C GLU A 17 5.46 -16.38 7.52
N ARG A 18 5.65 -15.29 8.24
CA ARG A 18 6.07 -13.98 7.73
C ARG A 18 5.05 -13.34 6.77
N ILE A 19 3.77 -13.58 7.03
CA ILE A 19 2.66 -13.00 6.26
C ILE A 19 1.94 -11.98 7.13
N ILE A 20 1.88 -10.73 6.64
CA ILE A 20 1.13 -9.64 7.25
C ILE A 20 -0.08 -9.35 6.37
N PHE A 21 -1.25 -9.16 6.99
CA PHE A 21 -2.48 -8.77 6.32
C PHE A 21 -2.75 -7.27 6.51
N LEU A 22 -2.91 -6.57 5.39
CA LEU A 22 -3.40 -5.20 5.34
C LEU A 22 -4.80 -5.23 4.73
N VAL A 23 -5.82 -5.28 5.57
CA VAL A 23 -7.21 -5.48 5.19
C VAL A 23 -8.08 -4.33 5.68
N GLY A 24 -8.97 -3.84 4.81
CA GLY A 24 -9.89 -2.76 5.13
C GLY A 24 -9.25 -1.37 5.06
N PRO A 25 -9.96 -0.34 5.58
CA PRO A 25 -9.46 1.04 5.57
C PRO A 25 -8.15 1.19 6.35
N ILE A 26 -7.25 2.01 5.82
CA ILE A 26 -5.95 2.32 6.43
C ILE A 26 -6.12 3.55 7.32
N ASP A 27 -6.15 3.33 8.62
CA ASP A 27 -6.13 4.35 9.66
C ASP A 27 -4.85 4.26 10.49
N ASP A 28 -4.72 5.10 11.51
CA ASP A 28 -3.54 5.12 12.38
C ASP A 28 -3.36 3.82 13.17
N ASN A 29 -4.46 3.16 13.56
CA ASN A 29 -4.40 1.87 14.27
C ASN A 29 -3.89 0.75 13.38
N VAL A 30 -4.41 0.66 12.17
CA VAL A 30 -3.95 -0.32 11.16
C VAL A 30 -2.48 -0.07 10.82
N ALA A 31 -2.10 1.19 10.59
CA ALA A 31 -0.71 1.55 10.29
C ALA A 31 0.23 1.19 11.44
N SER A 32 -0.15 1.47 12.67
CA SER A 32 0.63 1.12 13.86
C SER A 32 0.84 -0.39 13.98
N LEU A 33 -0.22 -1.17 13.75
CA LEU A 33 -0.14 -2.63 13.82
C LEU A 33 0.76 -3.22 12.72
N VAL A 34 0.58 -2.78 11.48
CA VAL A 34 1.40 -3.25 10.35
C VAL A 34 2.86 -2.87 10.55
N THR A 35 3.13 -1.64 10.98
CA THR A 35 4.48 -1.17 11.29
C THR A 35 5.14 -2.01 12.37
N ALA A 36 4.42 -2.29 13.47
CA ALA A 36 4.92 -3.13 14.56
C ALA A 36 5.22 -4.57 14.07
N GLN A 37 4.37 -5.14 13.23
CA GLN A 37 4.58 -6.48 12.66
C GLN A 37 5.79 -6.52 11.72
N LEU A 38 6.00 -5.49 10.89
CA LEU A 38 7.18 -5.38 10.03
C LEU A 38 8.47 -5.35 10.87
N LEU A 39 8.53 -4.53 11.91
CA LEU A 39 9.66 -4.43 12.80
C LEU A 39 9.90 -5.73 13.60
N PHE A 40 8.83 -6.37 14.04
CA PHE A 40 8.90 -7.65 14.73
C PHE A 40 9.51 -8.75 13.84
N LEU A 41 9.03 -8.88 12.61
CA LEU A 41 9.54 -9.88 11.66
C LEU A 41 11.00 -9.60 11.27
N GLU A 42 11.39 -8.34 11.15
CA GLU A 42 12.80 -8.00 10.96
C GLU A 42 13.65 -8.49 12.15
N SER A 43 13.17 -8.29 13.37
CA SER A 43 13.91 -8.72 14.57
C SER A 43 14.06 -10.25 14.67
N GLU A 44 13.08 -11.00 14.17
CA GLU A 44 13.12 -12.47 14.15
C GLU A 44 14.15 -13.00 13.13
N ASP A 45 14.16 -12.46 11.93
CA ASP A 45 15.16 -12.79 10.90
C ASP A 45 15.27 -11.65 9.88
N PRO A 46 16.33 -10.84 9.94
CA PRO A 46 16.50 -9.69 9.04
C PRO A 46 16.85 -10.06 7.60
N LYS A 47 17.08 -11.34 7.30
CA LYS A 47 17.44 -11.81 5.95
C LYS A 47 16.29 -12.43 5.18
N LYS A 48 15.23 -12.84 5.88
CA LYS A 48 14.09 -13.50 5.26
C LYS A 48 13.06 -12.48 4.79
N GLU A 49 12.50 -12.72 3.61
CA GLU A 49 11.45 -11.93 3.01
C GLU A 49 10.20 -11.86 3.89
N ILE A 50 9.53 -10.71 3.86
CA ILE A 50 8.23 -10.48 4.48
C ILE A 50 7.19 -10.37 3.37
N ASN A 51 6.02 -10.98 3.57
CA ASN A 51 4.92 -10.95 2.61
C ASN A 51 3.78 -10.09 3.15
N LEU A 52 3.45 -9.03 2.42
CA LEU A 52 2.34 -8.13 2.74
C LEU A 52 1.17 -8.41 1.80
N TYR A 53 0.10 -8.99 2.33
CA TYR A 53 -1.13 -9.30 1.60
C TYR A 53 -2.12 -8.15 1.78
N ILE A 54 -2.55 -7.57 0.66
CA ILE A 54 -3.32 -6.32 0.63
C ILE A 54 -4.72 -6.58 0.08
N ASN A 55 -5.72 -6.21 0.87
CA ASN A 55 -7.12 -6.11 0.46
C ASN A 55 -7.71 -4.86 1.11
N SER A 56 -7.49 -3.71 0.48
CA SER A 56 -7.77 -2.42 1.10
C SER A 56 -8.28 -1.39 0.08
N PRO A 57 -9.32 -0.61 0.47
CA PRO A 57 -9.78 0.53 -0.33
C PRO A 57 -8.88 1.77 -0.18
N GLY A 58 -7.84 1.70 0.65
CA GLY A 58 -7.02 2.84 1.02
C GLY A 58 -7.43 3.49 2.32
N GLY A 59 -7.06 4.72 2.54
CA GLY A 59 -7.36 5.47 3.76
C GLY A 59 -6.49 6.70 3.93
N LEU A 60 -6.05 6.97 5.15
CA LEU A 60 -5.28 8.16 5.49
C LEU A 60 -3.90 8.16 4.84
N VAL A 61 -3.55 9.26 4.18
CA VAL A 61 -2.26 9.40 3.47
C VAL A 61 -1.08 9.27 4.44
N THR A 62 -1.11 9.94 5.57
CA THR A 62 -0.02 9.90 6.55
C THR A 62 0.14 8.52 7.19
N ALA A 63 -0.95 7.80 7.43
CA ALA A 63 -0.92 6.41 7.90
C ALA A 63 -0.26 5.49 6.85
N GLY A 64 -0.65 5.62 5.59
CA GLY A 64 -0.05 4.88 4.49
C GLY A 64 1.44 5.20 4.28
N LEU A 65 1.83 6.46 4.39
CA LEU A 65 3.24 6.87 4.32
C LEU A 65 4.07 6.29 5.46
N GLY A 66 3.51 6.17 6.66
CA GLY A 66 4.18 5.52 7.79
C GLY A 66 4.48 4.04 7.52
N ILE A 67 3.54 3.31 6.92
CA ILE A 67 3.76 1.93 6.48
C ILE A 67 4.81 1.90 5.36
N TYR A 68 4.69 2.77 4.37
CA TYR A 68 5.64 2.87 3.26
C TYR A 68 7.08 3.07 3.75
N ASP A 69 7.28 4.06 4.60
CA ASP A 69 8.61 4.37 5.13
C ASP A 69 9.18 3.19 5.91
N THR A 70 8.36 2.49 6.68
CA THR A 70 8.78 1.29 7.41
C THR A 70 9.18 0.17 6.46
N MET A 71 8.41 -0.07 5.38
CA MET A 71 8.76 -1.06 4.34
C MET A 71 10.12 -0.77 3.71
N GLN A 72 10.45 0.51 3.50
CA GLN A 72 11.74 0.92 2.93
C GLN A 72 12.88 0.92 3.96
N TYR A 73 12.56 1.16 5.23
CA TYR A 73 13.53 1.28 6.33
C TYR A 73 14.11 -0.05 6.77
N ILE A 74 13.30 -1.11 6.83
CA ILE A 74 13.72 -2.42 7.33
C ILE A 74 14.64 -3.15 6.33
N LYS A 75 15.45 -4.08 6.83
CA LYS A 75 16.40 -4.85 6.01
C LYS A 75 15.73 -5.89 5.10
N PRO A 76 14.74 -6.67 5.57
CA PRO A 76 14.08 -7.66 4.72
C PRO A 76 13.43 -7.02 3.49
N ASP A 77 13.49 -7.71 2.36
CA ASP A 77 12.63 -7.39 1.22
C ASP A 77 11.17 -7.60 1.62
N VAL A 78 10.30 -6.68 1.21
CA VAL A 78 8.85 -6.82 1.40
C VAL A 78 8.21 -7.13 0.04
N SER A 79 7.68 -8.35 -0.09
CA SER A 79 6.84 -8.76 -1.21
C SER A 79 5.41 -8.31 -0.96
N THR A 80 4.69 -7.92 -2.00
CA THR A 80 3.29 -7.49 -1.91
C THR A 80 2.39 -8.32 -2.79
N LEU A 81 1.19 -8.64 -2.33
CA LEU A 81 0.18 -9.40 -3.07
C LEU A 81 -1.20 -8.76 -2.90
N CYS A 82 -1.82 -8.37 -4.00
CA CYS A 82 -3.21 -7.89 -3.99
C CYS A 82 -4.19 -9.07 -4.01
N ILE A 83 -5.08 -9.10 -3.02
CA ILE A 83 -6.18 -10.06 -2.90
C ILE A 83 -7.50 -9.27 -2.83
N GLY A 84 -8.36 -9.40 -3.81
CA GLY A 84 -9.62 -8.67 -3.87
C GLY A 84 -9.47 -7.26 -4.43
N GLN A 85 -8.92 -6.33 -3.67
CA GLN A 85 -8.67 -4.98 -4.16
C GLN A 85 -7.46 -4.31 -3.51
N ALA A 86 -6.84 -3.43 -4.26
CA ALA A 86 -5.88 -2.46 -3.76
C ALA A 86 -6.19 -1.10 -4.39
N ALA A 87 -6.79 -0.22 -3.64
CA ALA A 87 -7.23 1.08 -4.13
C ALA A 87 -6.60 2.22 -3.32
N SER A 88 -6.29 3.34 -3.98
CA SER A 88 -5.75 4.55 -3.34
C SER A 88 -4.45 4.23 -2.58
N MET A 89 -4.38 4.50 -1.27
CA MET A 89 -3.21 4.12 -0.46
C MET A 89 -2.94 2.61 -0.44
N GLY A 90 -3.94 1.77 -0.69
CA GLY A 90 -3.76 0.32 -0.88
C GLY A 90 -2.94 -0.01 -2.12
N SER A 91 -3.23 0.62 -3.26
CA SER A 91 -2.43 0.46 -4.49
C SER A 91 -1.04 1.07 -4.36
N PHE A 92 -0.92 2.16 -3.63
CA PHE A 92 0.37 2.78 -3.31
C PHE A 92 1.30 1.81 -2.57
N LEU A 93 0.80 1.15 -1.54
CA LEU A 93 1.57 0.16 -0.78
C LEU A 93 1.85 -1.12 -1.57
N LEU A 94 0.93 -1.55 -2.41
CA LEU A 94 1.15 -2.65 -3.35
C LEU A 94 2.35 -2.38 -4.26
N THR A 95 2.38 -1.19 -4.84
CA THR A 95 3.44 -0.74 -5.75
C THR A 95 4.79 -0.53 -5.02
N ALA A 96 4.75 -0.28 -3.73
CA ALA A 96 5.91 -0.04 -2.87
C ALA A 96 6.69 -1.30 -2.50
N GLY A 97 6.20 -2.49 -2.84
CA GLY A 97 6.91 -3.74 -2.64
C GLY A 97 8.24 -3.78 -3.40
N LYS A 98 9.09 -4.73 -3.03
CA LYS A 98 10.36 -4.94 -3.72
C LYS A 98 10.13 -5.22 -5.20
N LYS A 99 10.84 -4.51 -6.07
CA LYS A 99 10.75 -4.73 -7.51
C LYS A 99 11.05 -6.20 -7.85
N GLY A 100 10.20 -6.79 -8.69
CA GLY A 100 10.20 -8.21 -9.01
C GLY A 100 9.36 -9.07 -8.07
N LYS A 101 8.84 -8.49 -6.97
CA LYS A 101 8.10 -9.19 -5.91
C LYS A 101 6.75 -8.53 -5.57
N ARG A 102 6.15 -7.90 -6.56
CA ARG A 102 4.84 -7.24 -6.43
C ARG A 102 3.83 -7.99 -7.29
N PHE A 103 2.83 -8.58 -6.65
CA PHE A 103 1.93 -9.55 -7.27
C PHE A 103 0.47 -9.14 -7.11
N SER A 104 -0.38 -9.69 -7.99
CA SER A 104 -1.83 -9.65 -7.85
C SER A 104 -2.44 -10.99 -8.23
N LEU A 105 -3.51 -11.37 -7.53
CA LEU A 105 -4.37 -12.45 -7.97
C LEU A 105 -5.20 -12.01 -9.18
N PRO A 106 -5.65 -12.93 -10.06
CA PRO A 106 -6.13 -12.57 -11.41
C PRO A 106 -7.45 -11.80 -11.44
N ASN A 107 -8.28 -11.91 -10.41
CA ASN A 107 -9.58 -11.24 -10.35
C ASN A 107 -9.60 -10.02 -9.41
N SER A 108 -8.44 -9.55 -8.99
CA SER A 108 -8.34 -8.37 -8.14
C SER A 108 -8.59 -7.09 -8.93
N ARG A 109 -8.95 -6.03 -8.22
CA ARG A 109 -9.09 -4.67 -8.79
C ARG A 109 -8.04 -3.76 -8.18
N ILE A 110 -7.36 -3.01 -9.02
CA ILE A 110 -6.33 -2.05 -8.60
C ILE A 110 -6.76 -0.67 -9.06
N MET A 111 -6.81 0.29 -8.15
CA MET A 111 -7.24 1.65 -8.45
C MET A 111 -6.22 2.67 -7.96
N VAL A 112 -5.88 3.59 -8.84
CA VAL A 112 -5.03 4.73 -8.52
C VAL A 112 -5.79 6.03 -8.72
N HIS A 113 -5.56 7.00 -7.86
CA HIS A 113 -6.08 8.35 -7.95
C HIS A 113 -5.27 9.32 -7.10
N GLN A 114 -5.50 10.62 -7.30
CA GLN A 114 -4.90 11.65 -6.45
C GLN A 114 -5.53 11.66 -5.04
N PRO A 115 -4.83 12.17 -4.02
CA PRO A 115 -5.41 12.33 -2.69
C PRO A 115 -6.58 13.30 -2.73
N SER A 116 -7.60 13.03 -1.91
CA SER A 116 -8.72 13.92 -1.69
C SER A 116 -8.61 14.58 -0.32
N ALA A 117 -9.10 15.81 -0.21
CA ALA A 117 -9.13 16.53 1.05
C ALA A 117 -10.28 17.54 1.06
N GLY A 118 -10.73 17.88 2.26
CA GLY A 118 -11.70 18.94 2.49
C GLY A 118 -11.29 19.77 3.69
N PHE A 119 -11.42 21.08 3.59
CA PHE A 119 -11.05 22.01 4.65
C PHE A 119 -12.14 23.03 4.88
N GLN A 120 -12.29 23.43 6.14
CA GLN A 120 -13.21 24.48 6.56
C GLN A 120 -12.50 25.34 7.59
N GLY A 121 -12.63 26.65 7.48
CA GLY A 121 -12.02 27.59 8.41
C GLY A 121 -11.77 28.95 7.79
N GLN A 122 -10.85 29.72 8.38
CA GLN A 122 -10.45 31.01 7.84
C GLN A 122 -9.64 30.83 6.53
N VAL A 123 -9.68 31.82 5.66
CA VAL A 123 -9.03 31.76 4.33
C VAL A 123 -7.56 31.37 4.41
N THR A 124 -6.82 31.97 5.33
CA THR A 124 -5.38 31.67 5.51
C THR A 124 -5.16 30.21 5.94
N ASP A 125 -5.99 29.67 6.81
CA ASP A 125 -5.89 28.28 7.24
C ASP A 125 -6.22 27.32 6.09
N ILE A 126 -7.24 27.65 5.27
CA ILE A 126 -7.59 26.87 4.08
C ILE A 126 -6.42 26.84 3.10
N GLU A 127 -5.75 27.99 2.89
CA GLU A 127 -4.58 28.08 2.02
C GLU A 127 -3.39 27.22 2.53
N ILE A 128 -3.11 27.26 3.81
CA ILE A 128 -2.07 26.43 4.44
C ILE A 128 -2.35 24.95 4.22
N HIS A 129 -3.57 24.50 4.48
CA HIS A 129 -3.96 23.10 4.28
C HIS A 129 -3.95 22.69 2.81
N ALA A 130 -4.41 23.55 1.92
CA ALA A 130 -4.36 23.29 0.47
C ALA A 130 -2.91 23.09 -0.02
N ASN A 131 -1.99 23.93 0.42
CA ASN A 131 -0.57 23.81 0.10
C ASN A 131 0.04 22.51 0.62
N GLU A 132 -0.32 22.08 1.84
CA GLU A 132 0.13 20.79 2.39
C GLU A 132 -0.37 19.60 1.55
N VAL A 133 -1.64 19.60 1.15
CA VAL A 133 -2.19 18.53 0.29
C VAL A 133 -1.53 18.51 -1.08
N LEU A 134 -1.22 19.68 -1.66
CA LEU A 134 -0.48 19.76 -2.93
C LEU A 134 0.94 19.19 -2.78
N ALA A 135 1.61 19.45 -1.66
CA ALA A 135 2.92 18.88 -1.37
C ALA A 135 2.86 17.35 -1.24
N LEU A 136 1.85 16.82 -0.53
CA LEU A 136 1.61 15.38 -0.41
C LEU A 136 1.30 14.75 -1.78
N LYS A 137 0.42 15.37 -2.58
CA LYS A 137 0.12 14.90 -3.96
C LYS A 137 1.41 14.78 -4.78
N LYS A 138 2.25 15.80 -4.78
CA LYS A 138 3.54 15.78 -5.48
C LYS A 138 4.42 14.64 -4.97
N ARG A 139 4.53 14.47 -3.65
CA ARG A 139 5.33 13.42 -3.06
C ARG A 139 4.86 12.02 -3.42
N LEU A 140 3.56 11.76 -3.39
CA LEU A 140 3.00 10.49 -3.81
C LEU A 140 3.31 10.19 -5.29
N ASN A 141 3.17 11.19 -6.16
CA ASN A 141 3.48 11.03 -7.59
C ASN A 141 4.96 10.71 -7.81
N GLU A 142 5.87 11.34 -7.07
CA GLU A 142 7.31 11.04 -7.12
C GLU A 142 7.60 9.60 -6.71
N ILE A 143 6.94 9.10 -5.67
CA ILE A 143 7.11 7.72 -5.19
C ILE A 143 6.55 6.72 -6.21
N TYR A 144 5.36 6.97 -6.77
CA TYR A 144 4.84 6.13 -7.86
C TYR A 144 5.78 6.13 -9.06
N SER A 145 6.32 7.27 -9.47
CA SER A 145 7.29 7.37 -10.56
C SER A 145 8.53 6.51 -10.28
N LYS A 146 9.07 6.59 -9.07
CA LYS A 146 10.21 5.79 -8.63
C LYS A 146 9.95 4.28 -8.75
N HIS A 147 8.81 3.81 -8.27
CA HIS A 147 8.51 2.38 -8.21
C HIS A 147 7.99 1.79 -9.53
N THR A 148 7.33 2.58 -10.37
CA THR A 148 6.80 2.12 -11.66
C THR A 148 7.79 2.27 -12.81
N GLY A 149 8.76 3.18 -12.69
CA GLY A 149 9.62 3.58 -13.80
C GLY A 149 8.95 4.53 -14.81
N LYS A 150 7.71 4.95 -14.56
CA LYS A 150 6.99 5.93 -15.39
C LYS A 150 7.46 7.35 -15.06
N SER A 151 7.33 8.25 -16.05
CA SER A 151 7.63 9.66 -15.82
C SER A 151 6.65 10.28 -14.80
N PHE A 152 7.09 11.36 -14.14
CA PHE A 152 6.21 12.11 -13.23
C PHE A 152 4.91 12.56 -13.92
N ASN A 153 5.00 13.00 -15.17
CA ASN A 153 3.84 13.45 -15.94
C ASN A 153 2.88 12.31 -16.29
N ASP A 154 3.39 11.13 -16.62
CA ASP A 154 2.55 9.95 -16.86
C ASP A 154 1.80 9.54 -15.58
N ILE A 155 2.49 9.55 -14.45
CA ILE A 155 1.87 9.29 -13.14
C ILE A 155 0.82 10.34 -12.82
N LYS A 156 1.14 11.63 -12.97
CA LYS A 156 0.20 12.73 -12.71
C LYS A 156 -1.07 12.57 -13.53
N THR A 157 -0.94 12.24 -14.81
CA THR A 157 -2.08 12.01 -15.71
C THR A 157 -2.89 10.79 -15.29
N ALA A 158 -2.24 9.68 -14.96
CA ALA A 158 -2.91 8.44 -14.57
C ALA A 158 -3.68 8.57 -13.25
N LEU A 159 -3.21 9.41 -12.33
CA LEU A 159 -3.80 9.61 -11.00
C LEU A 159 -4.78 10.79 -10.93
N GLU A 160 -5.04 11.49 -12.04
CA GLU A 160 -5.89 12.70 -12.03
C GLU A 160 -7.33 12.42 -11.60
N ARG A 161 -7.86 11.26 -11.96
CA ARG A 161 -9.18 10.75 -11.59
C ARG A 161 -9.09 9.27 -11.23
N ASP A 162 -10.15 8.71 -10.65
CA ASP A 162 -10.23 7.29 -10.34
C ASP A 162 -9.93 6.47 -11.59
N ASN A 163 -8.84 5.73 -11.51
CA ASN A 163 -8.32 4.92 -12.61
C ASN A 163 -8.27 3.45 -12.17
N PHE A 164 -9.28 2.69 -12.57
CA PHE A 164 -9.39 1.27 -12.27
C PHE A 164 -8.64 0.44 -13.29
N MET A 165 -7.85 -0.51 -12.80
CA MET A 165 -7.04 -1.39 -13.63
C MET A 165 -7.31 -2.85 -13.30
N THR A 166 -7.33 -3.70 -14.33
CA THR A 166 -7.15 -5.13 -14.15
C THR A 166 -5.71 -5.43 -13.72
N PRO A 167 -5.43 -6.60 -13.16
CA PRO A 167 -4.06 -6.97 -12.81
C PRO A 167 -3.08 -6.89 -13.99
N GLU A 168 -3.50 -7.29 -15.18
CA GLU A 168 -2.70 -7.23 -16.41
C GLU A 168 -2.35 -5.79 -16.78
N VAL A 169 -3.34 -4.89 -16.75
CA VAL A 169 -3.11 -3.46 -17.02
C VAL A 169 -2.19 -2.86 -15.96
N ALA A 170 -2.38 -3.20 -14.70
CA ALA A 170 -1.51 -2.75 -13.61
C ALA A 170 -0.07 -3.23 -13.77
N LYS A 171 0.13 -4.45 -14.25
CA LYS A 171 1.44 -5.00 -14.60
C LYS A 171 2.08 -4.21 -15.74
N ASP A 172 1.36 -3.99 -16.82
CA ASP A 172 1.87 -3.23 -17.98
C ASP A 172 2.20 -1.79 -17.62
N PHE A 173 1.44 -1.21 -16.70
CA PHE A 173 1.71 0.13 -16.18
C PHE A 173 2.93 0.18 -15.23
N GLY A 174 3.29 -0.93 -14.62
CA GLY A 174 4.43 -1.02 -13.69
C GLY A 174 4.04 -0.93 -12.21
N LEU A 175 2.75 -0.99 -11.89
CA LEU A 175 2.29 -1.03 -10.49
C LEU A 175 2.65 -2.34 -9.80
N ILE A 176 2.61 -3.43 -10.55
CA ILE A 176 2.99 -4.77 -10.10
C ILE A 176 3.94 -5.43 -11.10
N ASP A 177 4.54 -6.54 -10.71
CA ASP A 177 5.49 -7.28 -11.53
C ASP A 177 4.87 -8.50 -12.19
N GLU A 178 3.92 -9.17 -11.52
CA GLU A 178 3.33 -10.40 -12.04
C GLU A 178 1.91 -10.64 -11.54
N VAL A 179 1.09 -11.27 -12.40
CA VAL A 179 -0.22 -11.81 -12.05
C VAL A 179 -0.04 -13.31 -11.76
N VAL A 180 -0.46 -13.76 -10.58
CA VAL A 180 -0.25 -15.13 -10.13
C VAL A 180 -1.59 -15.86 -9.94
N GLU A 181 -1.73 -17.03 -10.54
CA GLU A 181 -2.92 -17.86 -10.42
C GLU A 181 -2.76 -18.95 -9.37
N ASN A 182 -1.55 -19.44 -9.20
CA ASN A 182 -1.23 -20.53 -8.28
C ASN A 182 -0.05 -20.17 -7.39
N ARG A 183 -0.07 -20.71 -6.20
CA ARG A 183 1.04 -20.62 -5.27
C ARG A 183 2.16 -21.59 -5.71
N THR A 184 3.34 -21.06 -5.96
CA THR A 184 4.54 -21.86 -6.26
C THR A 184 5.25 -22.28 -4.98
#